data_f5ac985619d3748c23733276198d91a5
#
_entry.id   f5ac985619d3748c23733276198d91a5
#
_cell.length_a   1.000
_cell.length_b   1.000
_cell.length_c   1.000
_cell.angle_alpha   90.00
_cell.angle_beta   90.00
_cell.angle_gamma   90.00
#
_symmetry.space_group_name_H-M   'P 1'
#
loop_
_entity.id
_entity.type
_entity.pdbx_description
1 polymer ?
#
loop_
_entity_poly.entity_id
_entity_poly.type
_entity_poly.pdbx_seq_one_letter_code
_entity_poly.pdbx_strand_id
1 'polypeptide(L)'
;VENQPKPDETPLVYFASDVPAAGFDCDRDEFIGSYRSEEAPVGLEREHLKNSTLFGGDPCFALELPLTLRAGETKAVNIYLGTELTEEEIFKSLAACKAPDFFTASMQKLAETWEDSFSGFQCSLPDKDAETMINIWNPYQMERNFRFSRNISYYATGTFRGIGVRDTAQDVLAMIPLQLDRAKEKFELLLTQQYQDGHCNHYFFPTEGWEPVTRIHSDNHLWLVMDAYHIALEEGNVSYLDTQATYFDGGSGTIWEHIKKSIRFTTQNMGAHGFPLMLSSDWNDMLYKVCRKGKGESIWTGMQFAVALRMMQELAERMGEPDFAEECKALYARQQALCRTLAWDGAWFRRCITDEGRFIGSKSEPQAKIWLNTQSWSVLSGLGTQEQQIQAMDSVKEYLDTDLGIKKIHPAMTTDYPTKEENLTCYNKGCGENGSVFCHANTWAIIAECMLKRPENAWKYYHQLLPMVAQKTAGAERYKAEPYVYSSNIFGPESDKFGLANVSWLTGTAAWMYLAATQYLLGVRPTWDGLAIDPCLPEHLLP
;
A
#
# COMPACT_ATOMS: atom_id res chain seq x y z
N VAL A 1 7.21 15.53 26.78
CA VAL A 1 8.28 15.09 27.68
C VAL A 1 7.91 13.76 28.36
N GLU A 2 6.62 13.35 28.37
CA GLU A 2 6.16 12.12 29.03
C GLU A 2 6.29 10.83 28.20
N ASN A 3 6.68 10.92 26.93
CA ASN A 3 6.72 9.78 26.01
C ASN A 3 8.15 9.44 25.51
N GLN A 4 9.17 9.62 26.34
CA GLN A 4 10.47 9.04 26.02
C GLN A 4 10.49 7.57 26.46
N PRO A 5 11.07 6.64 25.65
CA PRO A 5 11.27 5.26 26.08
C PRO A 5 11.95 5.23 27.44
N LYS A 6 11.54 4.31 28.31
CA LYS A 6 12.23 4.12 29.57
C LYS A 6 13.68 3.73 29.29
N PRO A 7 14.64 4.11 30.16
CA PRO A 7 16.06 3.77 29.95
C PRO A 7 16.30 2.27 29.69
N ASP A 8 15.52 1.42 30.34
CA ASP A 8 15.62 -0.05 30.23
C ASP A 8 15.03 -0.62 28.92
N GLU A 9 14.32 0.20 28.14
CA GLU A 9 13.70 -0.15 26.85
C GLU A 9 14.40 0.53 25.66
N THR A 10 15.46 1.32 25.93
CA THR A 10 16.20 2.03 24.87
C THR A 10 17.25 1.10 24.29
N PRO A 11 17.19 0.76 22.98
CA PRO A 11 18.16 -0.09 22.37
C PRO A 11 19.56 0.53 22.43
N LEU A 12 20.54 -0.29 22.79
CA LEU A 12 21.96 0.04 22.67
C LEU A 12 22.42 -0.27 21.25
N VAL A 13 23.01 0.70 20.56
CA VAL A 13 23.63 0.51 19.24
C VAL A 13 25.12 0.27 19.43
N TYR A 14 25.65 -0.77 18.78
CA TYR A 14 27.08 -1.06 18.81
C TYR A 14 27.69 -1.07 17.42
N PHE A 15 28.96 -0.66 17.37
CA PHE A 15 29.80 -0.70 16.18
C PHE A 15 31.16 -1.28 16.57
N ALA A 16 31.56 -2.39 15.95
CA ALA A 16 32.72 -3.16 16.35
C ALA A 16 33.45 -3.77 15.15
N SER A 17 34.66 -4.27 15.37
CA SER A 17 35.49 -4.96 14.39
C SER A 17 36.11 -6.23 14.96
N ASP A 18 36.53 -7.16 14.11
CA ASP A 18 37.37 -8.31 14.46
C ASP A 18 38.85 -7.91 14.59
N VAL A 19 39.25 -6.75 14.08
CA VAL A 19 40.54 -6.14 14.30
C VAL A 19 40.46 -5.16 15.48
N PRO A 20 41.38 -5.25 16.47
CA PRO A 20 41.38 -4.29 17.59
C PRO A 20 41.51 -2.85 17.08
N ALA A 21 40.60 -1.98 17.52
CA ALA A 21 40.68 -0.56 17.19
C ALA A 21 41.79 0.12 18.01
N ALA A 22 42.58 0.97 17.35
CA ALA A 22 43.57 1.82 17.99
C ALA A 22 42.96 3.13 18.51
N GLY A 23 41.84 3.55 17.93
CA GLY A 23 41.08 4.74 18.32
C GLY A 23 39.64 4.71 17.80
N PHE A 24 38.84 5.64 18.31
CA PHE A 24 37.48 5.85 17.87
C PHE A 24 37.03 7.30 17.98
N ASP A 25 36.02 7.71 17.23
CA ASP A 25 35.24 8.94 17.45
C ASP A 25 33.74 8.64 17.39
N CYS A 26 32.98 9.15 18.38
CA CYS A 26 31.54 9.09 18.44
C CYS A 26 30.86 10.43 18.18
N ASP A 27 31.62 11.54 18.18
CA ASP A 27 31.14 12.88 17.91
C ASP A 27 31.39 13.22 16.43
N ARG A 28 30.30 13.44 15.69
CA ARG A 28 30.38 13.74 14.26
C ARG A 28 31.10 15.06 13.98
N ASP A 29 30.88 16.07 14.81
CA ASP A 29 31.52 17.37 14.63
C ASP A 29 33.04 17.29 14.89
N GLU A 30 33.48 16.46 15.84
CA GLU A 30 34.88 16.17 16.08
C GLU A 30 35.52 15.37 14.94
N PHE A 31 34.81 14.40 14.36
CA PHE A 31 35.33 13.58 13.28
C PHE A 31 35.35 14.33 11.94
N ILE A 32 34.22 14.96 11.57
CA ILE A 32 34.09 15.71 10.31
C ILE A 32 34.87 17.01 10.36
N GLY A 33 34.71 17.79 11.44
CA GLY A 33 35.32 19.11 11.61
C GLY A 33 34.47 20.24 11.05
N SER A 34 34.63 21.44 11.64
CA SER A 34 33.93 22.65 11.23
C SER A 34 34.25 23.03 9.78
N TYR A 35 33.20 23.32 9.00
CA TYR A 35 33.29 23.68 7.58
C TYR A 35 33.91 22.60 6.67
N ARG A 36 33.88 21.35 7.11
CA ARG A 36 34.29 20.17 6.34
C ARG A 36 33.09 19.35 5.87
N SER A 37 33.33 18.35 5.05
CA SER A 37 32.32 17.41 4.55
C SER A 37 32.75 15.96 4.83
N GLU A 38 31.82 15.03 4.61
CA GLU A 38 32.06 13.59 4.71
C GLU A 38 33.12 13.10 3.70
N GLU A 39 33.35 13.83 2.60
CA GLU A 39 34.37 13.51 1.59
C GLU A 39 35.80 13.83 2.08
N ALA A 40 35.93 14.76 3.03
CA ALA A 40 37.24 15.20 3.55
C ALA A 40 37.16 15.51 5.05
N PRO A 41 36.86 14.53 5.90
CA PRO A 41 36.75 14.76 7.33
C PRO A 41 38.12 15.00 7.96
N VAL A 42 38.19 15.91 8.93
CA VAL A 42 39.44 16.24 9.63
C VAL A 42 40.02 15.05 10.40
N GLY A 43 39.18 14.08 10.77
CA GLY A 43 39.62 12.84 11.42
C GLY A 43 40.63 12.04 10.59
N LEU A 44 40.52 12.09 9.25
CA LEU A 44 41.46 11.41 8.35
C LEU A 44 42.83 12.15 8.17
N GLU A 45 42.92 13.39 8.60
CA GLU A 45 44.16 14.18 8.55
C GLU A 45 44.99 14.05 9.83
N ARG A 46 44.42 13.42 10.87
CA ARG A 46 45.08 13.21 12.16
C ARG A 46 45.88 11.92 12.16
N GLU A 47 46.91 11.88 12.99
CA GLU A 47 47.69 10.67 13.22
C GLU A 47 46.85 9.59 13.91
N HIS A 48 45.96 10.01 14.84
CA HIS A 48 45.03 9.14 15.55
C HIS A 48 43.68 9.83 15.77
N LEU A 49 42.61 9.05 15.89
CA LEU A 49 41.31 9.52 16.33
C LEU A 49 41.37 10.00 17.79
N LYS A 50 40.46 10.89 18.16
CA LYS A 50 40.48 11.54 19.48
C LYS A 50 39.90 10.72 20.64
N ASN A 51 39.27 9.58 20.34
CA ASN A 51 38.44 8.83 21.27
C ASN A 51 37.30 9.70 21.85
N SER A 52 36.69 10.51 20.98
CA SER A 52 35.63 11.42 21.38
C SER A 52 34.38 10.65 21.79
N THR A 53 33.71 11.15 22.84
CA THR A 53 32.40 10.69 23.30
C THR A 53 31.43 11.85 23.19
N LEU A 54 30.16 11.55 22.96
CA LEU A 54 29.10 12.54 22.75
C LEU A 54 28.02 12.43 23.79
N PHE A 55 27.61 13.57 24.34
CA PHE A 55 26.41 13.69 25.15
C PHE A 55 25.53 14.81 24.58
N GLY A 56 24.55 14.41 23.76
CA GLY A 56 23.77 15.35 22.96
C GLY A 56 24.51 15.84 21.71
N GLY A 57 23.85 16.10 20.61
CA GLY A 57 24.43 16.44 19.32
C GLY A 57 24.32 15.29 18.30
N ASP A 58 25.13 15.36 17.23
CA ASP A 58 25.08 14.39 16.14
C ASP A 58 26.08 13.23 16.36
N PRO A 59 25.63 11.99 16.58
CA PRO A 59 26.51 10.84 16.75
C PRO A 59 27.10 10.38 15.42
N CYS A 60 28.31 9.79 15.50
CA CYS A 60 28.90 9.01 14.41
C CYS A 60 29.56 7.74 14.96
N PHE A 61 29.93 6.83 14.05
CA PHE A 61 30.76 5.67 14.34
C PHE A 61 32.02 5.73 13.49
N ALA A 62 33.15 6.07 14.08
CA ALA A 62 34.44 6.03 13.44
C ALA A 62 35.40 5.15 14.25
N LEU A 63 36.04 4.19 13.60
CA LEU A 63 37.03 3.30 14.18
C LEU A 63 38.35 3.44 13.43
N GLU A 64 39.44 3.57 14.15
CA GLU A 64 40.80 3.49 13.63
C GLU A 64 41.30 2.06 13.73
N LEU A 65 41.47 1.38 12.57
CA LEU A 65 41.92 0.00 12.49
C LEU A 65 43.30 -0.09 11.88
N PRO A 66 44.37 -0.36 12.66
CA PRO A 66 45.73 -0.46 12.15
C PRO A 66 45.91 -1.74 11.31
N LEU A 67 46.28 -1.58 10.06
CA LEU A 67 46.52 -2.69 9.14
C LEU A 67 47.92 -2.57 8.52
N THR A 68 48.65 -3.67 8.52
CA THR A 68 49.92 -3.79 7.80
C THR A 68 49.77 -4.79 6.67
N LEU A 69 50.05 -4.38 5.43
CA LEU A 69 49.94 -5.20 4.23
C LEU A 69 51.33 -5.30 3.57
N ARG A 70 51.69 -6.52 3.18
CA ARG A 70 52.87 -6.77 2.32
C ARG A 70 52.46 -6.60 0.86
N ALA A 71 53.42 -6.45 -0.04
CA ALA A 71 53.14 -6.38 -1.46
C ALA A 71 52.42 -7.67 -1.94
N GLY A 72 51.24 -7.51 -2.55
CA GLY A 72 50.38 -8.62 -3.00
C GLY A 72 49.53 -9.28 -1.92
N GLU A 73 49.62 -8.83 -0.65
CA GLU A 73 48.81 -9.36 0.44
C GLU A 73 47.40 -8.75 0.44
N THR A 74 46.38 -9.57 0.72
CA THR A 74 45.00 -9.15 0.96
C THR A 74 44.62 -9.54 2.39
N LYS A 75 44.01 -8.62 3.12
CA LYS A 75 43.40 -8.88 4.44
C LYS A 75 41.94 -8.50 4.42
N ALA A 76 41.09 -9.35 5.00
CA ALA A 76 39.70 -9.07 5.25
C ALA A 76 39.54 -8.53 6.67
N VAL A 77 38.66 -7.55 6.83
CA VAL A 77 38.25 -7.00 8.12
C VAL A 77 36.74 -7.08 8.17
N ASN A 78 36.20 -7.67 9.24
CA ASN A 78 34.77 -7.73 9.47
C ASN A 78 34.34 -6.58 10.40
N ILE A 79 33.34 -5.84 9.96
CA ILE A 79 32.71 -4.76 10.72
C ILE A 79 31.32 -5.23 11.15
N TYR A 80 30.99 -5.00 12.41
CA TYR A 80 29.72 -5.39 13.02
C TYR A 80 28.98 -4.14 13.46
N LEU A 81 27.74 -3.98 12.98
CA LEU A 81 26.80 -2.97 13.41
C LEU A 81 25.52 -3.67 13.86
N GLY A 82 25.06 -3.36 15.05
CA GLY A 82 23.85 -4.00 15.57
C GLY A 82 23.24 -3.21 16.73
N THR A 83 22.13 -3.74 17.23
CA THR A 83 21.38 -3.16 18.34
C THR A 83 20.85 -4.27 19.23
N GLU A 84 20.97 -4.07 20.54
CA GLU A 84 20.49 -4.98 21.58
C GLU A 84 19.99 -4.15 22.79
N LEU A 85 19.27 -4.77 23.71
CA LEU A 85 18.79 -4.07 24.90
C LEU A 85 19.83 -3.99 26.03
N THR A 86 20.79 -4.92 26.07
CA THR A 86 21.80 -5.00 27.12
C THR A 86 23.21 -5.24 26.56
N GLU A 87 24.23 -4.86 27.31
CA GLU A 87 25.64 -5.15 26.95
C GLU A 87 25.92 -6.66 26.87
N GLU A 88 25.29 -7.47 27.72
CA GLU A 88 25.44 -8.93 27.70
C GLU A 88 24.96 -9.50 26.37
N GLU A 89 23.81 -9.04 25.88
CA GLU A 89 23.26 -9.42 24.58
C GLU A 89 24.17 -8.95 23.44
N ILE A 90 24.77 -7.75 23.51
CA ILE A 90 25.76 -7.28 22.53
C ILE A 90 26.93 -8.26 22.43
N PHE A 91 27.52 -8.65 23.55
CA PHE A 91 28.66 -9.58 23.52
C PHE A 91 28.26 -10.97 23.02
N LYS A 92 27.06 -11.44 23.32
CA LYS A 92 26.52 -12.70 22.79
C LYS A 92 26.32 -12.65 21.28
N SER A 93 25.70 -11.58 20.77
CA SER A 93 25.49 -11.37 19.34
C SER A 93 26.82 -11.23 18.60
N LEU A 94 27.78 -10.47 19.13
CA LEU A 94 29.13 -10.35 18.55
C LEU A 94 29.86 -11.69 18.51
N ALA A 95 29.76 -12.50 19.57
CA ALA A 95 30.37 -13.84 19.59
C ALA A 95 29.75 -14.75 18.52
N ALA A 96 28.45 -14.70 18.33
CA ALA A 96 27.76 -15.44 17.27
C ALA A 96 28.20 -14.97 15.87
N CYS A 97 28.25 -13.67 15.63
CA CYS A 97 28.65 -13.09 14.33
C CYS A 97 30.13 -13.38 13.98
N LYS A 98 30.99 -13.58 14.97
CA LYS A 98 32.41 -13.93 14.78
C LYS A 98 32.67 -15.39 14.46
N ALA A 99 31.64 -16.26 14.50
CA ALA A 99 31.82 -17.66 14.10
C ALA A 99 32.27 -17.75 12.62
N PRO A 100 33.23 -18.63 12.29
CA PRO A 100 33.86 -18.62 10.95
C PRO A 100 32.91 -18.83 9.78
N ASP A 101 31.81 -19.55 10.00
CA ASP A 101 30.79 -19.90 9.01
C ASP A 101 29.54 -19.01 9.06
N PHE A 102 29.47 -18.07 10.01
CA PHE A 102 28.27 -17.26 10.26
C PHE A 102 27.80 -16.53 9.00
N PHE A 103 28.70 -15.85 8.29
CA PHE A 103 28.35 -15.10 7.08
C PHE A 103 27.80 -16.02 6.00
N THR A 104 28.52 -17.10 5.70
CA THR A 104 28.12 -18.05 4.65
C THR A 104 26.79 -18.74 4.99
N ALA A 105 26.64 -19.21 6.24
CA ALA A 105 25.40 -19.83 6.70
C ALA A 105 24.22 -18.84 6.69
N SER A 106 24.45 -17.58 7.09
CA SER A 106 23.41 -16.54 7.06
C SER A 106 23.00 -16.19 5.64
N MET A 107 23.93 -16.07 4.70
CA MET A 107 23.62 -15.82 3.28
C MET A 107 22.88 -16.99 2.65
N GLN A 108 23.27 -18.23 2.97
CA GLN A 108 22.56 -19.41 2.51
C GLN A 108 21.12 -19.45 3.05
N LYS A 109 20.94 -19.24 4.36
CA LYS A 109 19.61 -19.18 4.98
C LYS A 109 18.75 -18.07 4.38
N LEU A 110 19.34 -16.90 4.08
CA LEU A 110 18.64 -15.81 3.41
C LEU A 110 18.17 -16.23 2.02
N ALA A 111 19.03 -16.86 1.22
CA ALA A 111 18.67 -17.36 -0.11
C ALA A 111 17.51 -18.37 -0.03
N GLU A 112 17.62 -19.36 0.84
CA GLU A 112 16.57 -20.36 1.09
C GLU A 112 15.24 -19.71 1.50
N THR A 113 15.30 -18.70 2.38
CA THR A 113 14.10 -17.94 2.81
C THR A 113 13.41 -17.23 1.64
N TRP A 114 14.20 -16.65 0.73
CA TRP A 114 13.62 -15.98 -0.45
C TRP A 114 13.13 -16.97 -1.49
N GLU A 115 13.83 -18.08 -1.72
CA GLU A 115 13.37 -19.15 -2.61
C GLU A 115 12.02 -19.71 -2.13
N ASP A 116 11.89 -19.99 -0.84
CA ASP A 116 10.63 -20.44 -0.23
C ASP A 116 9.52 -19.38 -0.40
N SER A 117 9.82 -18.13 -0.08
CA SER A 117 8.86 -17.02 -0.18
C SER A 117 8.35 -16.77 -1.60
N PHE A 118 9.18 -17.07 -2.63
CA PHE A 118 8.79 -16.88 -4.04
C PHE A 118 8.22 -18.13 -4.67
N SER A 119 8.34 -19.31 -4.05
CA SER A 119 7.92 -20.59 -4.63
C SER A 119 6.41 -20.75 -4.74
N GLY A 120 5.63 -20.00 -3.94
CA GLY A 120 4.17 -20.14 -3.85
C GLY A 120 3.43 -19.87 -5.16
N PHE A 121 3.99 -19.03 -6.03
CA PHE A 121 3.46 -18.78 -7.37
C PHE A 121 4.59 -18.46 -8.34
N GLN A 122 4.62 -19.19 -9.46
CA GLN A 122 5.58 -18.97 -10.53
C GLN A 122 4.88 -19.07 -11.90
N CYS A 123 5.24 -18.19 -12.82
CA CYS A 123 4.76 -18.23 -14.20
C CYS A 123 5.92 -18.18 -15.19
N SER A 124 5.66 -18.62 -16.42
CA SER A 124 6.55 -18.44 -17.56
C SER A 124 5.80 -17.68 -18.65
N LEU A 125 6.35 -16.56 -19.06
CA LEU A 125 5.76 -15.66 -20.07
C LEU A 125 6.77 -15.35 -21.19
N PRO A 126 6.30 -15.10 -22.42
CA PRO A 126 7.15 -14.57 -23.50
C PRO A 126 7.79 -13.23 -23.12
N ASP A 127 7.06 -12.35 -22.41
CA ASP A 127 7.55 -11.08 -21.89
C ASP A 127 8.35 -11.33 -20.58
N LYS A 128 9.69 -11.21 -20.69
CA LYS A 128 10.61 -11.50 -19.59
C LYS A 128 10.65 -10.40 -18.53
N ASP A 129 10.30 -9.18 -18.86
CA ASP A 129 10.15 -8.09 -17.90
C ASP A 129 8.95 -8.38 -16.99
N ALA A 130 7.81 -8.75 -17.56
CA ALA A 130 6.62 -9.15 -16.81
C ALA A 130 6.85 -10.41 -15.97
N GLU A 131 7.46 -11.45 -16.55
CA GLU A 131 7.81 -12.70 -15.84
C GLU A 131 8.67 -12.42 -14.60
N THR A 132 9.72 -11.61 -14.76
CA THR A 132 10.65 -11.27 -13.67
C THR A 132 9.94 -10.44 -12.59
N MET A 133 9.07 -9.51 -12.98
CA MET A 133 8.28 -8.74 -12.02
C MET A 133 7.33 -9.64 -11.22
N ILE A 134 6.58 -10.52 -11.87
CA ILE A 134 5.61 -11.40 -11.20
C ILE A 134 6.31 -12.40 -10.27
N ASN A 135 7.41 -13.00 -10.73
CA ASN A 135 8.05 -14.10 -10.01
C ASN A 135 8.99 -13.63 -8.89
N ILE A 136 9.56 -12.41 -8.97
CA ILE A 136 10.64 -11.97 -8.08
C ILE A 136 10.35 -10.60 -7.47
N TRP A 137 10.35 -9.54 -8.29
CA TRP A 137 10.41 -8.18 -7.75
C TRP A 137 9.11 -7.71 -7.11
N ASN A 138 7.97 -8.09 -7.67
CA ASN A 138 6.69 -7.73 -7.08
C ASN A 138 6.43 -8.43 -5.74
N PRO A 139 6.63 -9.76 -5.60
CA PRO A 139 6.56 -10.43 -4.30
C PRO A 139 7.57 -9.87 -3.29
N TYR A 140 8.78 -9.52 -3.72
CA TYR A 140 9.75 -8.87 -2.84
C TYR A 140 9.26 -7.52 -2.30
N GLN A 141 8.76 -6.64 -3.17
CA GLN A 141 8.21 -5.36 -2.75
C GLN A 141 6.99 -5.51 -1.85
N MET A 142 6.07 -6.43 -2.18
CA MET A 142 4.91 -6.73 -1.33
C MET A 142 5.32 -7.15 0.08
N GLU A 143 6.27 -8.08 0.20
CA GLU A 143 6.74 -8.56 1.50
C GLU A 143 7.36 -7.41 2.32
N ARG A 144 8.11 -6.49 1.68
CA ARG A 144 8.63 -5.29 2.35
C ARG A 144 7.51 -4.37 2.82
N ASN A 145 6.51 -4.09 1.97
CA ASN A 145 5.35 -3.28 2.35
C ASN A 145 4.58 -3.90 3.52
N PHE A 146 4.30 -5.18 3.44
CA PHE A 146 3.58 -5.93 4.48
C PHE A 146 4.34 -5.94 5.81
N ARG A 147 5.66 -6.20 5.79
CA ARG A 147 6.50 -6.24 6.99
C ARG A 147 6.53 -4.88 7.69
N PHE A 148 6.81 -3.82 6.95
CA PHE A 148 6.92 -2.48 7.50
C PHE A 148 5.56 -1.79 7.68
N SER A 149 4.46 -2.35 7.18
CA SER A 149 3.11 -1.75 7.20
C SER A 149 3.12 -0.28 6.76
N ARG A 150 4.04 0.07 5.84
CA ARG A 150 4.30 1.44 5.37
C ARG A 150 4.59 2.44 6.51
N ASN A 151 4.90 1.93 7.71
CA ASN A 151 5.16 2.74 8.89
C ASN A 151 6.55 3.40 8.87
N ILE A 152 7.54 2.70 8.32
CA ILE A 152 8.92 3.18 8.22
C ILE A 152 9.30 3.32 6.75
N SER A 153 9.68 4.53 6.34
CA SER A 153 10.21 4.78 5.01
C SER A 153 11.20 5.93 5.03
N TYR A 154 12.40 5.64 4.61
CA TYR A 154 13.41 6.67 4.42
C TYR A 154 13.00 7.67 3.32
N TYR A 155 12.34 7.21 2.27
CA TYR A 155 12.02 8.02 1.09
C TYR A 155 10.65 8.73 1.16
N ALA A 156 9.68 8.15 1.85
CA ALA A 156 8.30 8.61 1.76
C ALA A 156 7.79 9.29 3.03
N THR A 157 8.02 8.69 4.19
CA THR A 157 7.26 9.02 5.40
C THR A 157 8.13 9.22 6.65
N GLY A 158 9.43 8.93 6.57
CA GLY A 158 10.29 8.93 7.75
C GLY A 158 9.94 7.83 8.74
N THR A 159 10.33 8.01 10.00
CA THR A 159 10.19 7.00 11.06
C THR A 159 8.93 7.17 11.93
N PHE A 160 8.10 8.17 11.65
CA PHE A 160 7.00 8.57 12.54
C PHE A 160 5.61 8.47 11.90
N ARG A 161 5.46 7.79 10.79
CA ARG A 161 4.14 7.50 10.24
C ARG A 161 3.56 6.29 10.94
N GLY A 162 2.28 6.37 11.36
CA GLY A 162 1.54 5.24 11.91
C GLY A 162 1.25 4.15 10.86
N ILE A 163 0.85 2.99 11.34
CA ILE A 163 0.33 1.88 10.54
C ILE A 163 -1.08 2.24 10.09
N GLY A 164 -1.27 2.45 8.80
CA GLY A 164 -2.58 2.72 8.22
C GLY A 164 -3.45 1.46 8.16
N VAL A 165 -4.64 1.51 8.73
CA VAL A 165 -5.56 0.35 8.72
C VAL A 165 -5.92 -0.03 7.28
N ARG A 166 -6.38 0.93 6.48
CA ARG A 166 -6.72 0.76 5.07
C ARG A 166 -5.55 0.26 4.23
N ASP A 167 -4.37 0.86 4.43
CA ASP A 167 -3.18 0.54 3.66
C ASP A 167 -2.70 -0.88 3.93
N THR A 168 -2.65 -1.23 5.21
CA THR A 168 -2.18 -2.55 5.65
C THR A 168 -3.17 -3.66 5.28
N ALA A 169 -4.48 -3.41 5.37
CA ALA A 169 -5.49 -4.37 4.92
C ALA A 169 -5.31 -4.74 3.44
N GLN A 170 -5.04 -3.75 2.59
CA GLN A 170 -4.78 -4.02 1.17
C GLN A 170 -3.46 -4.79 0.93
N ASP A 171 -2.46 -4.59 1.76
CA ASP A 171 -1.23 -5.40 1.71
C ASP A 171 -1.49 -6.84 2.21
N VAL A 172 -2.37 -7.03 3.19
CA VAL A 172 -2.83 -8.35 3.67
C VAL A 172 -3.46 -9.15 2.54
N LEU A 173 -4.36 -8.56 1.74
CA LEU A 173 -5.01 -9.25 0.61
C LEU A 173 -4.03 -9.94 -0.33
N ALA A 174 -2.91 -9.30 -0.62
CA ALA A 174 -1.91 -9.86 -1.53
C ALA A 174 -1.02 -10.93 -0.88
N MET A 175 -0.91 -10.92 0.45
CA MET A 175 -0.12 -11.90 1.20
C MET A 175 -0.90 -13.18 1.52
N ILE A 176 -2.23 -13.15 1.49
CA ILE A 176 -3.09 -14.32 1.76
C ILE A 176 -2.65 -15.56 0.96
N PRO A 177 -2.50 -15.51 -0.38
CA PRO A 177 -2.15 -16.69 -1.17
C PRO A 177 -0.69 -17.13 -0.99
N LEU A 178 0.17 -16.34 -0.37
CA LEU A 178 1.59 -16.63 -0.21
C LEU A 178 1.96 -17.03 1.21
N GLN A 179 1.40 -16.37 2.21
CA GLN A 179 1.77 -16.53 3.63
C GLN A 179 0.54 -16.32 4.53
N LEU A 180 -0.41 -17.25 4.44
CA LEU A 180 -1.73 -17.13 5.07
C LEU A 180 -1.67 -16.88 6.59
N ASP A 181 -0.80 -17.59 7.32
CA ASP A 181 -0.70 -17.43 8.77
C ASP A 181 -0.26 -16.02 9.17
N ARG A 182 0.74 -15.46 8.47
CA ARG A 182 1.19 -14.09 8.69
C ARG A 182 0.14 -13.05 8.28
N ALA A 183 -0.61 -13.34 7.23
CA ALA A 183 -1.74 -12.50 6.80
C ALA A 183 -2.81 -12.45 7.89
N LYS A 184 -3.15 -13.59 8.51
CA LYS A 184 -4.08 -13.68 9.65
C LYS A 184 -3.59 -12.88 10.85
N GLU A 185 -2.33 -13.07 11.28
CA GLU A 185 -1.74 -12.32 12.39
C GLU A 185 -1.84 -10.79 12.17
N LYS A 186 -1.53 -10.34 10.95
CA LYS A 186 -1.62 -8.92 10.62
C LYS A 186 -3.07 -8.43 10.57
N PHE A 187 -3.98 -9.22 10.05
CA PHE A 187 -5.40 -8.91 10.02
C PHE A 187 -5.98 -8.83 11.44
N GLU A 188 -5.65 -9.75 12.33
CA GLU A 188 -6.05 -9.71 13.73
C GLU A 188 -5.55 -8.45 14.45
N LEU A 189 -4.31 -8.01 14.13
CA LEU A 189 -3.80 -6.73 14.61
C LEU A 189 -4.66 -5.55 14.11
N LEU A 190 -5.13 -5.57 12.86
CA LEU A 190 -6.00 -4.51 12.33
C LEU A 190 -7.38 -4.50 13.00
N LEU A 191 -7.92 -5.67 13.38
CA LEU A 191 -9.20 -5.75 14.07
C LEU A 191 -9.15 -5.07 15.45
N THR A 192 -8.01 -5.04 16.14
CA THR A 192 -7.83 -4.29 17.41
C THR A 192 -8.01 -2.78 17.24
N GLN A 193 -8.03 -2.28 16.03
CA GLN A 193 -8.23 -0.86 15.70
C GLN A 193 -9.69 -0.53 15.34
N GLN A 194 -10.57 -1.53 15.35
CA GLN A 194 -12.00 -1.35 15.13
C GLN A 194 -12.75 -1.08 16.43
N TYR A 195 -13.66 -0.12 16.39
CA TYR A 195 -14.57 0.22 17.50
C TYR A 195 -15.83 -0.68 17.49
N GLN A 196 -16.51 -0.74 18.63
CA GLN A 196 -17.74 -1.54 18.78
C GLN A 196 -18.89 -1.08 17.88
N ASP A 197 -18.90 0.16 17.41
CA ASP A 197 -19.85 0.67 16.44
C ASP A 197 -19.52 0.31 14.99
N GLY A 198 -18.31 -0.21 14.74
CA GLY A 198 -17.85 -0.74 13.45
C GLY A 198 -16.89 0.15 12.67
N HIS A 199 -16.65 1.41 13.08
CA HIS A 199 -15.61 2.21 12.44
C HIS A 199 -14.21 1.80 12.89
N CYS A 200 -13.18 2.29 12.19
CA CYS A 200 -11.78 2.02 12.51
C CYS A 200 -10.99 3.32 12.69
N ASN A 201 -9.93 3.26 13.49
CA ASN A 201 -8.88 4.27 13.45
C ASN A 201 -8.34 4.41 12.03
N HIS A 202 -7.90 5.61 11.66
CA HIS A 202 -7.29 5.82 10.35
C HIS A 202 -5.89 5.20 10.28
N TYR A 203 -5.07 5.49 11.30
CA TYR A 203 -3.81 4.80 11.54
C TYR A 203 -3.45 4.81 13.02
N PHE A 204 -2.62 3.88 13.44
CA PHE A 204 -2.16 3.70 14.81
C PHE A 204 -0.63 3.54 14.84
N PHE A 205 -0.06 3.60 16.03
CA PHE A 205 1.38 3.48 16.21
C PHE A 205 1.70 2.19 16.96
N PRO A 206 2.75 1.45 16.55
CA PRO A 206 3.19 0.25 17.27
C PRO A 206 3.89 0.58 18.59
N THR A 207 4.28 1.85 18.79
CA THR A 207 4.98 2.31 19.99
C THR A 207 3.97 2.66 21.08
N GLU A 208 4.14 2.10 22.27
CA GLU A 208 3.30 2.37 23.42
C GLU A 208 3.28 3.87 23.77
N GLY A 209 2.11 4.37 24.17
CA GLY A 209 1.91 5.77 24.55
C GLY A 209 1.70 6.75 23.39
N TRP A 210 1.63 6.26 22.15
CA TRP A 210 1.27 7.08 21.00
C TRP A 210 -0.21 6.89 20.64
N GLU A 211 -0.96 7.98 20.67
CA GLU A 211 -2.39 7.96 20.36
C GLU A 211 -2.64 7.73 18.87
N PRO A 212 -3.62 6.89 18.52
CA PRO A 212 -3.99 6.68 17.13
C PRO A 212 -4.66 7.92 16.53
N VAL A 213 -4.66 8.00 15.20
CA VAL A 213 -5.41 9.04 14.48
C VAL A 213 -6.83 8.54 14.23
N THR A 214 -7.77 9.17 14.94
CA THR A 214 -9.18 8.77 15.03
C THR A 214 -10.07 9.38 13.93
N ARG A 215 -9.50 10.03 12.91
CA ARG A 215 -10.29 10.53 11.78
C ARG A 215 -11.01 9.37 11.08
N ILE A 216 -12.33 9.42 11.03
CA ILE A 216 -13.15 8.35 10.47
C ILE A 216 -13.22 8.53 8.96
N HIS A 217 -12.62 7.61 8.21
CA HIS A 217 -12.76 7.51 6.76
C HIS A 217 -13.88 6.54 6.41
N SER A 218 -14.58 6.81 5.33
CA SER A 218 -15.75 6.02 4.94
C SER A 218 -15.42 4.62 4.41
N ASP A 219 -14.17 4.34 4.11
CA ASP A 219 -13.70 3.11 3.47
C ASP A 219 -12.92 2.16 4.37
N ASN A 220 -12.27 2.64 5.46
CA ASN A 220 -11.33 1.87 6.26
C ASN A 220 -11.86 0.52 6.72
N HIS A 221 -13.04 0.50 7.32
CA HIS A 221 -13.66 -0.69 7.90
C HIS A 221 -14.18 -1.68 6.85
N LEU A 222 -14.39 -1.24 5.61
CA LEU A 222 -14.84 -2.12 4.51
C LEU A 222 -13.70 -2.98 3.96
N TRP A 223 -12.44 -2.56 4.11
CA TRP A 223 -11.28 -3.38 3.77
C TRP A 223 -11.15 -4.60 4.67
N LEU A 224 -11.53 -4.48 5.95
CA LEU A 224 -11.53 -5.62 6.88
C LEU A 224 -12.50 -6.73 6.44
N VAL A 225 -13.63 -6.35 5.82
CA VAL A 225 -14.57 -7.33 5.24
C VAL A 225 -13.91 -8.10 4.10
N MET A 226 -13.13 -7.40 3.26
CA MET A 226 -12.44 -8.03 2.13
C MET A 226 -11.36 -9.01 2.62
N ASP A 227 -10.57 -8.61 3.64
CA ASP A 227 -9.57 -9.48 4.23
C ASP A 227 -10.19 -10.75 4.81
N ALA A 228 -11.22 -10.61 5.65
CA ALA A 228 -11.90 -11.74 6.27
C ALA A 228 -12.48 -12.71 5.22
N TYR A 229 -13.10 -12.17 4.16
CA TYR A 229 -13.64 -12.98 3.06
C TYR A 229 -12.54 -13.77 2.34
N HIS A 230 -11.43 -13.10 1.97
CA HIS A 230 -10.37 -13.76 1.22
C HIS A 230 -9.58 -14.76 2.07
N ILE A 231 -9.42 -14.52 3.39
CA ILE A 231 -8.85 -15.51 4.30
C ILE A 231 -9.73 -16.76 4.36
N ALA A 232 -11.04 -16.59 4.57
CA ALA A 232 -11.97 -17.72 4.61
C ALA A 232 -12.03 -18.48 3.28
N LEU A 233 -11.96 -17.77 2.16
CA LEU A 233 -11.94 -18.35 0.83
C LEU A 233 -10.65 -19.16 0.57
N GLU A 234 -9.49 -18.67 1.00
CA GLU A 234 -8.20 -19.36 0.88
C GLU A 234 -8.17 -20.63 1.75
N GLU A 235 -8.78 -20.60 2.93
CA GLU A 235 -8.95 -21.78 3.79
C GLU A 235 -9.99 -22.77 3.25
N GLY A 236 -10.88 -22.35 2.36
CA GLY A 236 -11.98 -23.15 1.85
C GLY A 236 -13.08 -23.39 2.89
N ASN A 237 -13.10 -22.65 4.01
CA ASN A 237 -14.10 -22.77 5.06
C ASN A 237 -14.23 -21.47 5.86
N VAL A 238 -15.30 -21.37 6.66
CA VAL A 238 -15.62 -20.15 7.43
C VAL A 238 -15.25 -20.23 8.91
N SER A 239 -14.60 -21.30 9.37
CA SER A 239 -14.33 -21.51 10.80
C SER A 239 -13.41 -20.45 11.40
N TYR A 240 -12.53 -19.85 10.61
CA TYR A 240 -11.70 -18.73 11.04
C TYR A 240 -12.52 -17.52 11.52
N LEU A 241 -13.73 -17.34 11.00
CA LEU A 241 -14.61 -16.23 11.38
C LEU A 241 -15.13 -16.33 12.81
N ASP A 242 -15.02 -17.50 13.46
CA ASP A 242 -15.36 -17.70 14.88
C ASP A 242 -14.24 -17.27 15.84
N THR A 243 -13.06 -16.93 15.33
CA THR A 243 -11.91 -16.43 16.14
C THR A 243 -12.28 -15.13 16.83
N GLN A 244 -11.94 -15.03 18.13
CA GLN A 244 -12.20 -13.85 18.96
C GLN A 244 -11.14 -12.76 18.73
N ALA A 245 -11.59 -11.53 18.56
CA ALA A 245 -10.74 -10.34 18.49
C ALA A 245 -11.28 -9.26 19.43
N THR A 246 -10.38 -8.39 19.92
CA THR A 246 -10.74 -7.27 20.79
C THR A 246 -11.10 -6.03 19.98
N TYR A 247 -12.05 -5.23 20.48
CA TYR A 247 -12.33 -3.90 19.94
C TYR A 247 -11.41 -2.87 20.56
N PHE A 248 -11.15 -1.79 19.86
CA PHE A 248 -10.30 -0.69 20.32
C PHE A 248 -10.84 -0.04 21.62
N ASP A 249 -12.15 0.14 21.70
CA ASP A 249 -12.85 0.74 22.84
C ASP A 249 -13.29 -0.28 23.90
N GLY A 250 -12.67 -1.48 23.88
CA GLY A 250 -12.89 -2.54 24.86
C GLY A 250 -13.91 -3.59 24.46
N GLY A 251 -13.89 -4.70 25.20
CA GLY A 251 -14.70 -5.88 24.84
C GLY A 251 -14.09 -6.68 23.70
N SER A 252 -14.77 -7.76 23.32
CA SER A 252 -14.37 -8.65 22.22
C SER A 252 -15.59 -9.15 21.46
N GLY A 253 -15.35 -9.64 20.26
CA GLY A 253 -16.34 -10.30 19.42
C GLY A 253 -15.64 -11.26 18.46
N THR A 254 -16.38 -12.12 17.79
CA THR A 254 -15.84 -12.93 16.72
C THR A 254 -15.48 -12.05 15.50
N ILE A 255 -14.57 -12.52 14.65
CA ILE A 255 -14.28 -11.85 13.39
C ILE A 255 -15.58 -11.62 12.59
N TRP A 256 -16.50 -12.59 12.62
CA TRP A 256 -17.81 -12.48 12.02
C TRP A 256 -18.62 -11.28 12.55
N GLU A 257 -18.60 -11.07 13.87
CA GLU A 257 -19.24 -9.90 14.49
C GLU A 257 -18.57 -8.60 14.09
N HIS A 258 -17.23 -8.56 14.03
CA HIS A 258 -16.45 -7.40 13.57
C HIS A 258 -16.86 -6.96 12.16
N ILE A 259 -16.88 -7.89 11.19
CA ILE A 259 -17.22 -7.55 9.81
C ILE A 259 -18.72 -7.22 9.61
N LYS A 260 -19.61 -7.83 10.39
CA LYS A 260 -21.04 -7.41 10.44
C LYS A 260 -21.18 -5.97 10.92
N LYS A 261 -20.41 -5.56 11.94
CA LYS A 261 -20.39 -4.17 12.42
C LYS A 261 -19.88 -3.19 11.36
N SER A 262 -18.89 -3.58 10.55
CA SER A 262 -18.46 -2.76 9.41
C SER A 262 -19.62 -2.46 8.44
N ILE A 263 -20.43 -3.44 8.11
CA ILE A 263 -21.63 -3.25 7.28
C ILE A 263 -22.66 -2.35 7.98
N ARG A 264 -22.92 -2.57 9.26
CA ARG A 264 -23.84 -1.76 10.06
C ARG A 264 -23.42 -0.30 10.13
N PHE A 265 -22.13 -0.05 10.37
CA PHE A 265 -21.59 1.31 10.41
C PHE A 265 -21.85 2.05 9.09
N THR A 266 -21.53 1.45 7.95
CA THR A 266 -21.80 2.07 6.64
C THR A 266 -23.30 2.31 6.44
N THR A 267 -24.15 1.33 6.79
CA THR A 267 -25.60 1.45 6.65
C THR A 267 -26.21 2.57 7.48
N GLN A 268 -25.66 2.83 8.67
CA GLN A 268 -26.07 3.92 9.57
C GLN A 268 -25.56 5.29 9.14
N ASN A 269 -24.53 5.32 8.28
CA ASN A 269 -23.90 6.54 7.79
C ASN A 269 -24.15 6.77 6.28
N MET A 270 -25.42 6.66 5.87
CA MET A 270 -25.87 6.97 4.51
C MET A 270 -26.31 8.43 4.39
N GLY A 271 -25.95 9.05 3.28
CA GLY A 271 -26.35 10.41 2.96
C GLY A 271 -27.80 10.51 2.41
N ALA A 272 -28.20 11.74 2.11
CA ALA A 272 -29.57 12.04 1.66
C ALA A 272 -29.95 11.37 0.33
N HIS A 273 -28.97 11.12 -0.55
CA HIS A 273 -29.19 10.45 -1.83
C HIS A 273 -29.06 8.93 -1.71
N GLY A 274 -28.55 8.41 -0.59
CA GLY A 274 -28.42 6.99 -0.29
C GLY A 274 -27.08 6.36 -0.65
N PHE A 275 -26.06 7.15 -0.96
CA PHE A 275 -24.66 6.71 -0.94
C PHE A 275 -24.07 6.89 0.46
N PRO A 276 -23.00 6.16 0.80
CA PRO A 276 -22.29 6.38 2.07
C PRO A 276 -21.79 7.82 2.20
N LEU A 277 -21.91 8.38 3.40
CA LEU A 277 -21.29 9.68 3.71
C LEU A 277 -19.78 9.59 3.51
N MET A 278 -19.17 10.67 3.00
CA MET A 278 -17.73 10.79 2.83
C MET A 278 -16.99 10.73 4.18
N LEU A 279 -17.64 11.16 5.26
CA LEU A 279 -17.05 11.35 6.59
C LEU A 279 -15.83 12.29 6.52
N SER A 280 -14.68 11.90 7.08
CA SER A 280 -13.48 12.74 6.98
C SER A 280 -12.88 12.73 5.56
N SER A 281 -12.95 11.60 4.87
CA SER A 281 -12.61 11.35 3.46
C SER A 281 -12.96 9.91 3.11
N ASP A 282 -12.80 9.52 1.85
CA ASP A 282 -12.71 8.13 1.45
C ASP A 282 -11.24 7.79 1.09
N TRP A 283 -11.02 6.75 0.26
CA TRP A 283 -9.69 6.34 -0.20
C TRP A 283 -8.90 7.46 -0.90
N ASN A 284 -9.59 8.45 -1.48
CA ASN A 284 -8.96 9.65 -2.00
C ASN A 284 -8.81 10.71 -0.90
N ASP A 285 -7.70 10.71 -0.20
CA ASP A 285 -7.44 11.61 0.93
C ASP A 285 -7.64 13.08 0.61
N MET A 286 -7.41 13.50 -0.64
CA MET A 286 -7.61 14.88 -1.03
C MET A 286 -9.06 15.36 -0.97
N LEU A 287 -10.04 14.44 -0.92
CA LEU A 287 -11.47 14.79 -0.86
C LEU A 287 -11.97 15.16 0.54
N TYR A 288 -11.08 15.30 1.53
CA TYR A 288 -11.43 15.69 2.90
C TYR A 288 -12.21 17.03 2.99
N LYS A 289 -12.19 17.81 1.93
CA LYS A 289 -12.91 19.09 1.87
C LYS A 289 -14.34 19.00 1.36
N VAL A 290 -14.71 17.87 0.74
CA VAL A 290 -16.06 17.66 0.16
C VAL A 290 -17.15 17.58 1.23
N CYS A 291 -16.80 17.17 2.44
CA CYS A 291 -17.74 16.80 3.50
C CYS A 291 -17.54 17.56 4.82
N ARG A 292 -17.09 18.80 4.77
CA ARG A 292 -16.83 19.62 5.97
C ARG A 292 -18.07 19.84 6.85
N LYS A 293 -19.28 19.77 6.25
CA LYS A 293 -20.57 19.91 6.94
C LYS A 293 -21.21 18.54 7.25
N GLY A 294 -20.50 17.43 6.96
CA GLY A 294 -20.94 16.08 7.24
C GLY A 294 -22.09 15.58 6.38
N LYS A 295 -22.32 16.15 5.18
CA LYS A 295 -23.39 15.79 4.26
C LYS A 295 -22.89 15.18 2.95
N GLY A 296 -21.61 15.40 2.62
CA GLY A 296 -20.99 14.91 1.39
C GLY A 296 -21.04 13.39 1.30
N GLU A 297 -21.31 12.87 0.10
CA GLU A 297 -21.48 11.44 -0.16
C GLU A 297 -20.43 10.91 -1.13
N SER A 298 -19.91 9.70 -0.86
CA SER A 298 -18.95 9.02 -1.74
C SER A 298 -19.65 7.98 -2.60
N ILE A 299 -19.72 8.23 -3.91
CA ILE A 299 -20.19 7.25 -4.87
C ILE A 299 -19.21 6.07 -4.95
N TRP A 300 -17.91 6.35 -4.86
CA TRP A 300 -16.89 5.32 -4.87
C TRP A 300 -16.98 4.40 -3.63
N THR A 301 -17.18 4.94 -2.42
CA THR A 301 -17.41 4.09 -1.23
C THR A 301 -18.69 3.28 -1.38
N GLY A 302 -19.72 3.80 -2.07
CA GLY A 302 -20.90 3.02 -2.42
C GLY A 302 -20.60 1.80 -3.29
N MET A 303 -19.62 1.91 -4.19
CA MET A 303 -19.15 0.79 -5.01
C MET A 303 -18.33 -0.21 -4.17
N GLN A 304 -17.44 0.27 -3.29
CA GLN A 304 -16.72 -0.60 -2.35
C GLN A 304 -17.65 -1.31 -1.39
N PHE A 305 -18.64 -0.61 -0.86
CA PHE A 305 -19.68 -1.18 -0.01
C PHE A 305 -20.44 -2.30 -0.72
N ALA A 306 -20.76 -2.15 -2.00
CA ALA A 306 -21.40 -3.19 -2.80
C ALA A 306 -20.53 -4.44 -2.97
N VAL A 307 -19.21 -4.30 -3.11
CA VAL A 307 -18.28 -5.44 -3.08
C VAL A 307 -18.36 -6.14 -1.73
N ALA A 308 -18.25 -5.39 -0.63
CA ALA A 308 -18.37 -5.93 0.72
C ALA A 308 -19.71 -6.63 0.95
N LEU A 309 -20.82 -6.06 0.48
CA LEU A 309 -22.16 -6.68 0.60
C LEU A 309 -22.26 -8.03 -0.12
N ARG A 310 -21.68 -8.17 -1.31
CA ARG A 310 -21.65 -9.47 -2.02
C ARG A 310 -20.84 -10.52 -1.25
N MET A 311 -19.67 -10.12 -0.74
CA MET A 311 -18.84 -10.98 0.09
C MET A 311 -19.57 -11.40 1.38
N MET A 312 -20.22 -10.45 2.05
CA MET A 312 -20.98 -10.73 3.27
C MET A 312 -22.24 -11.57 3.02
N GLN A 313 -22.92 -11.40 1.88
CA GLN A 313 -24.02 -12.29 1.50
C GLN A 313 -23.54 -13.74 1.41
N GLU A 314 -22.46 -13.99 0.70
CA GLU A 314 -21.91 -15.33 0.52
C GLU A 314 -21.41 -15.94 1.84
N LEU A 315 -20.73 -15.15 2.68
CA LEU A 315 -20.32 -15.59 4.03
C LEU A 315 -21.53 -15.88 4.92
N ALA A 316 -22.57 -15.04 4.90
CA ALA A 316 -23.77 -15.23 5.70
C ALA A 316 -24.54 -16.52 5.34
N GLU A 317 -24.62 -16.85 4.04
CA GLU A 317 -25.17 -18.12 3.58
C GLU A 317 -24.39 -19.31 4.15
N ARG A 318 -23.05 -19.23 4.21
CA ARG A 318 -22.16 -20.27 4.75
C ARG A 318 -22.16 -20.34 6.28
N MET A 319 -22.34 -19.20 6.95
CA MET A 319 -22.51 -19.10 8.40
C MET A 319 -23.89 -19.53 8.89
N GLY A 320 -24.84 -19.80 7.97
CA GLY A 320 -26.22 -20.18 8.32
C GLY A 320 -27.07 -19.00 8.81
N GLU A 321 -26.80 -17.79 8.37
CA GLU A 321 -27.55 -16.56 8.67
C GLU A 321 -28.33 -16.04 7.43
N PRO A 322 -29.34 -16.73 6.93
CA PRO A 322 -30.03 -16.37 5.68
C PRO A 322 -30.73 -15.01 5.73
N ASP A 323 -31.21 -14.58 6.90
CA ASP A 323 -31.85 -13.26 7.05
C ASP A 323 -30.85 -12.13 6.80
N PHE A 324 -29.59 -12.27 7.28
CA PHE A 324 -28.55 -11.30 7.03
C PHE A 324 -28.06 -11.34 5.57
N ALA A 325 -28.03 -12.51 4.95
CA ALA A 325 -27.74 -12.65 3.52
C ALA A 325 -28.77 -11.89 2.65
N GLU A 326 -30.06 -12.02 2.94
CA GLU A 326 -31.11 -11.28 2.23
C GLU A 326 -31.05 -9.76 2.49
N GLU A 327 -30.66 -9.34 3.70
CA GLU A 327 -30.39 -7.94 4.00
C GLU A 327 -29.26 -7.38 3.13
N CYS A 328 -28.12 -8.07 3.06
CA CYS A 328 -26.96 -7.69 2.22
C CYS A 328 -27.39 -7.58 0.74
N LYS A 329 -28.15 -8.54 0.24
CA LYS A 329 -28.67 -8.55 -1.11
C LYS A 329 -29.61 -7.36 -1.40
N ALA A 330 -30.49 -7.02 -0.47
CA ALA A 330 -31.36 -5.86 -0.58
C ALA A 330 -30.60 -4.53 -0.61
N LEU A 331 -29.59 -4.40 0.26
CA LEU A 331 -28.69 -3.23 0.28
C LEU A 331 -27.88 -3.11 -1.02
N TYR A 332 -27.37 -4.23 -1.54
CA TYR A 332 -26.70 -4.27 -2.83
C TYR A 332 -27.60 -3.80 -3.97
N ALA A 333 -28.82 -4.32 -4.06
CA ALA A 333 -29.79 -3.93 -5.09
C ALA A 333 -30.10 -2.43 -5.03
N ARG A 334 -30.18 -1.84 -3.82
CA ARG A 334 -30.36 -0.40 -3.64
C ARG A 334 -29.17 0.39 -4.19
N GLN A 335 -27.94 0.01 -3.85
CA GLN A 335 -26.75 0.67 -4.38
C GLN A 335 -26.65 0.53 -5.91
N GLN A 336 -27.06 -0.62 -6.45
CA GLN A 336 -27.09 -0.85 -7.89
C GLN A 336 -28.08 0.10 -8.61
N ALA A 337 -29.27 0.25 -8.08
CA ALA A 337 -30.26 1.17 -8.63
C ALA A 337 -29.76 2.62 -8.64
N LEU A 338 -29.16 3.08 -7.52
CA LEU A 338 -28.57 4.42 -7.41
C LEU A 338 -27.40 4.62 -8.38
N CYS A 339 -26.53 3.63 -8.50
CA CYS A 339 -25.37 3.70 -9.37
C CYS A 339 -25.79 3.82 -10.84
N ARG A 340 -26.76 3.00 -11.29
CA ARG A 340 -27.27 2.97 -12.68
C ARG A 340 -28.02 4.23 -13.09
N THR A 341 -28.55 4.98 -12.13
CA THR A 341 -29.36 6.18 -12.39
C THR A 341 -28.62 7.45 -11.97
N LEU A 342 -28.45 7.65 -10.65
CA LEU A 342 -27.97 8.90 -10.09
C LEU A 342 -26.44 9.11 -10.29
N ALA A 343 -25.64 8.02 -10.18
CA ALA A 343 -24.20 8.13 -10.41
C ALA A 343 -23.85 8.16 -11.91
N TRP A 344 -24.66 7.61 -12.80
CA TRP A 344 -24.41 7.58 -14.23
C TRP A 344 -24.63 8.94 -14.88
N ASP A 345 -23.62 9.43 -15.62
CA ASP A 345 -23.64 10.74 -16.31
C ASP A 345 -23.70 10.64 -17.84
N GLY A 346 -24.15 9.51 -18.34
CA GLY A 346 -24.34 9.25 -19.78
C GLY A 346 -23.09 8.77 -20.52
N ALA A 347 -21.90 8.92 -19.95
CA ALA A 347 -20.64 8.42 -20.51
C ALA A 347 -19.73 7.78 -19.47
N TRP A 348 -19.84 8.19 -18.21
CA TRP A 348 -19.09 7.65 -17.08
C TRP A 348 -19.81 7.86 -15.76
N PHE A 349 -19.29 7.28 -14.66
CA PHE A 349 -19.84 7.43 -13.32
C PHE A 349 -19.23 8.61 -12.60
N ARG A 350 -20.06 9.44 -11.97
CA ARG A 350 -19.68 10.56 -11.13
C ARG A 350 -18.87 10.10 -9.92
N ARG A 351 -18.09 10.98 -9.32
CA ARG A 351 -17.17 10.62 -8.23
C ARG A 351 -17.79 10.73 -6.84
N CYS A 352 -18.43 11.86 -6.55
CA CYS A 352 -19.03 12.15 -5.23
C CYS A 352 -20.04 13.28 -5.33
N ILE A 353 -20.76 13.49 -4.21
CA ILE A 353 -21.69 14.60 -4.03
C ILE A 353 -21.18 15.46 -2.88
N THR A 354 -21.08 16.78 -3.05
CA THR A 354 -20.59 17.70 -2.01
C THR A 354 -21.66 17.96 -0.95
N ASP A 355 -21.27 18.61 0.15
CA ASP A 355 -22.19 19.10 1.20
C ASP A 355 -23.34 19.96 0.66
N GLU A 356 -23.12 20.65 -0.46
CA GLU A 356 -24.09 21.51 -1.15
C GLU A 356 -24.92 20.77 -2.21
N GLY A 357 -24.73 19.45 -2.36
CA GLY A 357 -25.45 18.62 -3.35
C GLY A 357 -24.88 18.71 -4.77
N ARG A 358 -23.68 19.28 -4.98
CA ARG A 358 -23.02 19.33 -6.28
C ARG A 358 -22.36 17.99 -6.60
N PHE A 359 -22.55 17.52 -7.83
CA PHE A 359 -21.90 16.33 -8.32
C PHE A 359 -20.50 16.62 -8.86
N ILE A 360 -19.48 16.04 -8.26
CA ILE A 360 -18.09 16.05 -8.75
C ILE A 360 -17.87 14.82 -9.64
N GLY A 361 -17.06 14.98 -10.69
CA GLY A 361 -16.84 13.91 -11.66
C GLY A 361 -17.91 13.87 -12.75
N SER A 362 -18.64 14.94 -12.97
CA SER A 362 -19.63 15.08 -14.04
C SER A 362 -19.02 15.66 -15.31
N LYS A 363 -19.55 15.27 -16.47
CA LYS A 363 -19.18 15.84 -17.77
C LYS A 363 -19.50 17.34 -17.90
N SER A 364 -20.40 17.86 -17.08
CA SER A 364 -20.72 19.29 -17.03
C SER A 364 -19.69 20.13 -16.25
N GLU A 365 -18.83 19.48 -15.47
CA GLU A 365 -17.79 20.17 -14.71
C GLU A 365 -16.67 20.68 -15.62
N PRO A 366 -16.09 21.87 -15.38
CA PRO A 366 -14.98 22.40 -16.18
C PRO A 366 -13.66 21.65 -15.92
N GLN A 367 -13.49 21.11 -14.70
CA GLN A 367 -12.31 20.37 -14.25
C GLN A 367 -12.77 19.09 -13.53
N ALA A 368 -11.86 18.15 -13.34
CA ALA A 368 -12.16 16.87 -12.68
C ALA A 368 -13.42 16.17 -13.22
N LYS A 369 -13.62 16.22 -14.54
CA LYS A 369 -14.80 15.66 -15.20
C LYS A 369 -14.91 14.16 -15.05
N ILE A 370 -13.79 13.47 -15.20
CA ILE A 370 -13.72 12.01 -15.11
C ILE A 370 -12.65 11.60 -14.11
N TRP A 371 -12.99 10.63 -13.27
CA TRP A 371 -12.14 10.04 -12.25
C TRP A 371 -12.00 8.55 -12.49
N LEU A 372 -10.78 8.04 -12.47
CA LEU A 372 -10.49 6.63 -12.73
C LEU A 372 -11.20 5.68 -11.77
N ASN A 373 -11.21 6.01 -10.47
CA ASN A 373 -11.69 5.12 -9.41
C ASN A 373 -13.12 4.64 -9.62
N THR A 374 -14.06 5.52 -9.93
CA THR A 374 -15.47 5.13 -10.09
C THR A 374 -15.71 4.35 -11.37
N GLN A 375 -14.89 4.51 -12.40
CA GLN A 375 -15.04 3.74 -13.64
C GLN A 375 -14.61 2.29 -13.41
N SER A 376 -13.39 2.08 -12.90
CA SER A 376 -12.90 0.73 -12.59
C SER A 376 -13.77 0.01 -11.55
N TRP A 377 -14.13 0.71 -10.46
CA TRP A 377 -14.96 0.12 -9.40
C TRP A 377 -16.43 -0.13 -9.81
N SER A 378 -16.95 0.54 -10.85
CA SER A 378 -18.28 0.19 -11.40
C SER A 378 -18.29 -1.24 -11.94
N VAL A 379 -17.15 -1.70 -12.47
CA VAL A 379 -16.95 -3.06 -12.96
C VAL A 379 -16.72 -4.03 -11.79
N LEU A 380 -15.75 -3.73 -10.92
CA LEU A 380 -15.40 -4.57 -9.76
C LEU A 380 -16.62 -4.85 -8.88
N SER A 381 -17.46 -3.85 -8.66
CA SER A 381 -18.67 -3.97 -7.85
C SER A 381 -19.86 -4.62 -8.59
N GLY A 382 -19.86 -4.63 -9.93
CA GLY A 382 -20.99 -5.09 -10.74
C GLY A 382 -22.20 -4.16 -10.68
N LEU A 383 -22.04 -2.91 -10.22
CA LEU A 383 -23.19 -1.99 -10.04
C LEU A 383 -23.68 -1.38 -11.34
N GLY A 384 -22.82 -1.10 -12.32
CA GLY A 384 -23.21 -0.65 -13.65
C GLY A 384 -23.89 -1.76 -14.46
N THR A 385 -24.67 -1.41 -15.49
CA THR A 385 -24.99 -2.38 -16.55
C THR A 385 -23.73 -2.69 -17.35
N GLN A 386 -23.74 -3.80 -18.09
CA GLN A 386 -22.57 -4.15 -18.93
C GLN A 386 -22.22 -3.02 -19.92
N GLU A 387 -23.23 -2.40 -20.53
CA GLU A 387 -23.06 -1.29 -21.47
C GLU A 387 -22.47 -0.06 -20.77
N GLN A 388 -22.95 0.27 -19.57
CA GLN A 388 -22.41 1.38 -18.78
C GLN A 388 -20.96 1.14 -18.37
N GLN A 389 -20.62 -0.07 -17.96
CA GLN A 389 -19.24 -0.45 -17.59
C GLN A 389 -18.29 -0.38 -18.79
N ILE A 390 -18.69 -0.91 -19.93
CA ILE A 390 -17.90 -0.83 -21.18
C ILE A 390 -17.69 0.64 -21.56
N GLN A 391 -18.76 1.43 -21.61
CA GLN A 391 -18.69 2.85 -21.96
C GLN A 391 -17.83 3.64 -20.99
N ALA A 392 -17.90 3.34 -19.69
CA ALA A 392 -17.08 3.99 -18.66
C ALA A 392 -15.58 3.69 -18.88
N MET A 393 -15.24 2.44 -19.16
CA MET A 393 -13.84 2.05 -19.44
C MET A 393 -13.34 2.55 -20.81
N ASP A 394 -14.21 2.70 -21.80
CA ASP A 394 -13.89 3.37 -23.06
C ASP A 394 -13.59 4.86 -22.83
N SER A 395 -14.35 5.52 -21.96
CA SER A 395 -14.08 6.90 -21.53
C SER A 395 -12.75 7.03 -20.76
N VAL A 396 -12.37 6.02 -19.96
CA VAL A 396 -11.04 5.95 -19.34
C VAL A 396 -9.96 5.95 -20.41
N LYS A 397 -10.09 5.09 -21.42
CA LYS A 397 -9.15 5.01 -22.53
C LYS A 397 -9.05 6.31 -23.31
N GLU A 398 -10.17 7.00 -23.55
CA GLU A 398 -10.21 8.24 -24.33
C GLU A 398 -9.60 9.44 -23.57
N TYR A 399 -9.93 9.58 -22.28
CA TYR A 399 -9.61 10.81 -21.52
C TYR A 399 -8.46 10.68 -20.53
N LEU A 400 -8.16 9.46 -20.06
CA LEU A 400 -7.20 9.26 -18.97
C LEU A 400 -5.92 8.54 -19.40
N ASP A 401 -5.93 7.77 -20.48
CA ASP A 401 -4.78 6.97 -20.92
C ASP A 401 -3.61 7.85 -21.37
N THR A 402 -2.38 7.43 -21.05
CA THR A 402 -1.12 8.05 -21.45
C THR A 402 -0.09 6.96 -21.75
N ASP A 403 1.07 7.34 -22.25
CA ASP A 403 2.17 6.38 -22.53
C ASP A 403 2.77 5.74 -21.25
N LEU A 404 2.51 6.33 -20.07
CA LEU A 404 3.06 5.89 -18.79
C LEU A 404 2.00 5.35 -17.81
N GLY A 405 0.79 5.11 -18.30
CA GLY A 405 -0.35 4.64 -17.53
C GLY A 405 -1.53 5.60 -17.54
N ILE A 406 -2.51 5.34 -16.69
CA ILE A 406 -3.79 6.05 -16.67
C ILE A 406 -3.77 7.17 -15.65
N LYS A 407 -4.08 8.40 -16.06
CA LYS A 407 -4.26 9.54 -15.14
C LYS A 407 -5.41 9.28 -14.17
N LYS A 408 -5.25 9.71 -12.93
CA LYS A 408 -6.32 9.56 -11.94
C LYS A 408 -7.54 10.42 -12.22
N ILE A 409 -7.34 11.62 -12.76
CA ILE A 409 -8.39 12.63 -13.01
C ILE A 409 -8.07 13.40 -14.30
N HIS A 410 -9.11 13.83 -15.01
CA HIS A 410 -8.97 14.75 -16.14
C HIS A 410 -10.18 15.72 -16.27
N PRO A 411 -9.94 17.00 -16.61
CA PRO A 411 -8.69 17.75 -16.45
C PRO A 411 -8.28 17.88 -14.98
N ALA A 412 -6.98 18.03 -14.71
CA ALA A 412 -6.50 18.26 -13.34
C ALA A 412 -7.05 19.59 -12.78
N MET A 413 -7.29 19.62 -11.47
CA MET A 413 -7.89 20.74 -10.78
C MET A 413 -6.90 21.88 -10.50
N THR A 414 -7.38 23.10 -10.55
CA THR A 414 -6.70 24.25 -9.96
C THR A 414 -6.97 24.32 -8.46
N THR A 415 -6.13 25.03 -7.70
CA THR A 415 -6.26 25.17 -6.25
C THR A 415 -7.48 26.00 -5.80
N ASP A 416 -8.19 26.61 -6.72
CA ASP A 416 -9.41 27.38 -6.50
C ASP A 416 -10.67 26.68 -7.07
N TYR A 417 -10.58 25.39 -7.44
CA TYR A 417 -11.72 24.63 -7.95
C TYR A 417 -12.39 23.82 -6.84
N PRO A 418 -13.73 23.78 -6.76
CA PRO A 418 -14.72 24.52 -7.57
C PRO A 418 -14.82 26.00 -7.21
N THR A 419 -14.45 26.40 -6.00
CA THR A 419 -14.29 27.80 -5.55
C THR A 419 -13.07 27.87 -4.62
N LYS A 420 -12.62 29.09 -4.26
CA LYS A 420 -11.51 29.27 -3.31
C LYS A 420 -11.82 28.71 -1.92
N GLU A 421 -13.08 28.77 -1.52
CA GLU A 421 -13.57 28.30 -0.23
C GLU A 421 -13.72 26.77 -0.20
N GLU A 422 -14.12 26.19 -1.33
CA GLU A 422 -14.42 24.75 -1.49
C GLU A 422 -13.35 24.00 -2.26
N ASN A 423 -12.14 24.54 -2.37
CA ASN A 423 -11.09 23.91 -3.16
C ASN A 423 -10.87 22.45 -2.78
N LEU A 424 -10.85 21.56 -3.79
CA LEU A 424 -10.81 20.11 -3.60
C LEU A 424 -9.40 19.52 -3.62
N THR A 425 -8.37 20.31 -3.90
CA THR A 425 -7.01 19.77 -3.99
C THR A 425 -5.99 20.63 -3.27
N CYS A 426 -5.00 19.98 -2.68
CA CYS A 426 -3.75 20.58 -2.21
C CYS A 426 -2.57 20.29 -3.14
N TYR A 427 -2.78 19.51 -4.21
CA TYR A 427 -1.74 19.12 -5.16
C TYR A 427 -1.74 20.03 -6.39
N ASN A 428 -0.55 20.33 -6.90
CA ASN A 428 -0.39 20.93 -8.21
C ASN A 428 -0.91 19.99 -9.30
N LYS A 429 -1.23 20.54 -10.48
CA LYS A 429 -1.67 19.75 -11.63
C LYS A 429 -0.64 18.70 -12.02
N GLY A 430 -1.10 17.49 -12.30
CA GLY A 430 -0.25 16.36 -12.63
C GLY A 430 0.50 15.74 -11.45
N CYS A 431 0.25 16.16 -10.20
CA CYS A 431 0.92 15.65 -9.01
C CYS A 431 -0.03 14.88 -8.09
N GLY A 432 0.47 13.82 -7.44
CA GLY A 432 -0.27 13.06 -6.44
C GLY A 432 -1.64 12.60 -6.95
N GLU A 433 -2.70 12.92 -6.22
CA GLU A 433 -4.06 12.55 -6.66
C GLU A 433 -4.64 13.46 -7.75
N ASN A 434 -3.98 14.57 -8.08
CA ASN A 434 -4.51 15.59 -8.98
C ASN A 434 -3.98 15.45 -10.42
N GLY A 435 -4.38 14.40 -11.12
CA GLY A 435 -4.06 14.18 -12.54
C GLY A 435 -2.71 13.52 -12.80
N SER A 436 -2.03 12.97 -11.78
CA SER A 436 -0.90 12.07 -12.02
C SER A 436 -1.37 10.70 -12.49
N VAL A 437 -0.46 9.88 -13.00
CA VAL A 437 -0.63 8.43 -13.11
C VAL A 437 -0.49 7.87 -11.68
N PHE A 438 -1.60 7.68 -11.00
CA PHE A 438 -1.62 7.13 -9.65
C PHE A 438 -1.63 5.61 -9.74
N CYS A 439 -0.44 4.99 -9.61
CA CYS A 439 -0.21 3.60 -9.99
C CYS A 439 -1.15 2.61 -9.29
N HIS A 440 -1.45 2.82 -8.01
CA HIS A 440 -2.39 1.98 -7.27
C HIS A 440 -3.80 1.96 -7.92
N ALA A 441 -4.35 3.13 -8.28
CA ALA A 441 -5.67 3.20 -8.93
C ALA A 441 -5.69 2.55 -10.33
N ASN A 442 -4.56 2.53 -11.03
CA ASN A 442 -4.42 1.86 -12.31
C ASN A 442 -4.61 0.36 -12.22
N THR A 443 -4.21 -0.26 -11.11
CA THR A 443 -4.35 -1.71 -10.93
C THR A 443 -5.81 -2.16 -10.99
N TRP A 444 -6.73 -1.36 -10.46
CA TRP A 444 -8.17 -1.63 -10.54
C TRP A 444 -8.73 -1.49 -11.95
N ALA A 445 -8.11 -0.64 -12.80
CA ALA A 445 -8.47 -0.58 -14.21
C ALA A 445 -8.01 -1.83 -14.98
N ILE A 446 -6.83 -2.38 -14.64
CA ILE A 446 -6.35 -3.65 -15.20
C ILE A 446 -7.34 -4.76 -14.85
N ILE A 447 -7.73 -4.85 -13.58
CA ILE A 447 -8.72 -5.84 -13.11
C ILE A 447 -10.06 -5.65 -13.82
N ALA A 448 -10.54 -4.40 -13.95
CA ALA A 448 -11.80 -4.10 -14.64
C ALA A 448 -11.76 -4.55 -16.11
N GLU A 449 -10.67 -4.30 -16.84
CA GLU A 449 -10.53 -4.75 -18.22
C GLU A 449 -10.50 -6.28 -18.33
N CYS A 450 -9.85 -6.96 -17.37
CA CYS A 450 -9.88 -8.43 -17.30
C CYS A 450 -11.31 -8.96 -17.07
N MET A 451 -12.07 -8.35 -16.16
CA MET A 451 -13.45 -8.73 -15.88
C MET A 451 -14.37 -8.49 -17.08
N LEU A 452 -14.10 -7.45 -17.87
CA LEU A 452 -14.80 -7.17 -19.13
C LEU A 452 -14.29 -8.01 -20.31
N LYS A 453 -13.32 -8.92 -20.09
CA LYS A 453 -12.71 -9.77 -21.12
C LYS A 453 -12.10 -8.96 -22.28
N ARG A 454 -11.36 -7.92 -21.94
CA ARG A 454 -10.66 -7.01 -22.87
C ARG A 454 -9.13 -7.15 -22.72
N PRO A 455 -8.53 -8.27 -23.11
CA PRO A 455 -7.14 -8.62 -22.82
C PRO A 455 -6.11 -7.61 -23.33
N GLU A 456 -6.32 -7.01 -24.51
CA GLU A 456 -5.40 -6.03 -25.09
C GLU A 456 -5.28 -4.77 -24.20
N ASN A 457 -6.41 -4.27 -23.68
CA ASN A 457 -6.39 -3.10 -22.80
C ASN A 457 -5.82 -3.48 -21.42
N ALA A 458 -6.22 -4.62 -20.86
CA ALA A 458 -5.73 -5.11 -19.57
C ALA A 458 -4.20 -5.25 -19.58
N TRP A 459 -3.66 -5.91 -20.63
CA TRP A 459 -2.23 -6.07 -20.80
C TRP A 459 -1.50 -4.74 -21.02
N LYS A 460 -2.04 -3.87 -21.88
CA LYS A 460 -1.47 -2.53 -22.10
C LYS A 460 -1.29 -1.78 -20.78
N TYR A 461 -2.34 -1.72 -19.95
CA TYR A 461 -2.32 -0.99 -18.69
C TYR A 461 -1.39 -1.64 -17.66
N TYR A 462 -1.32 -2.96 -17.64
CA TYR A 462 -0.36 -3.68 -16.82
C TYR A 462 1.08 -3.39 -17.24
N HIS A 463 1.38 -3.57 -18.53
CA HIS A 463 2.72 -3.44 -19.09
C HIS A 463 3.27 -2.01 -18.95
N GLN A 464 2.44 -0.97 -19.14
CA GLN A 464 2.83 0.43 -18.96
C GLN A 464 3.35 0.75 -17.56
N LEU A 465 2.86 0.03 -16.54
CA LEU A 465 3.23 0.25 -15.14
C LEU A 465 4.45 -0.55 -14.70
N LEU A 466 4.92 -1.52 -15.49
CA LEU A 466 6.15 -2.23 -15.15
C LEU A 466 7.30 -1.23 -15.00
N PRO A 467 8.03 -1.22 -13.85
CA PRO A 467 9.02 -0.18 -13.58
C PRO A 467 10.09 -0.04 -14.67
N MET A 468 10.58 -1.17 -15.20
CA MET A 468 11.56 -1.18 -16.28
C MET A 468 10.99 -0.63 -17.60
N VAL A 469 9.71 -0.86 -17.89
CA VAL A 469 9.03 -0.34 -19.09
C VAL A 469 8.76 1.16 -18.93
N ALA A 470 8.24 1.58 -17.78
CA ALA A 470 8.00 2.99 -17.48
C ALA A 470 9.30 3.81 -17.51
N GLN A 471 10.39 3.27 -16.91
CA GLN A 471 11.71 3.90 -16.96
C GLN A 471 12.24 4.01 -18.40
N LYS A 472 12.09 2.96 -19.22
CA LYS A 472 12.50 2.95 -20.63
C LYS A 472 11.69 3.97 -21.43
N THR A 473 10.40 4.09 -21.20
CA THR A 473 9.49 5.01 -21.89
C THR A 473 9.76 6.47 -21.50
N ALA A 474 9.92 6.78 -20.23
CA ALA A 474 10.18 8.13 -19.74
C ALA A 474 11.65 8.56 -19.91
N GLY A 475 12.57 7.61 -20.01
CA GLY A 475 14.02 7.79 -19.87
C GLY A 475 14.48 7.77 -18.41
N ALA A 476 15.60 7.10 -18.12
CA ALA A 476 16.10 6.90 -16.74
C ALA A 476 16.33 8.23 -16.01
N GLU A 477 16.91 9.24 -16.68
CA GLU A 477 17.15 10.58 -16.13
C GLU A 477 15.87 11.33 -15.75
N ARG A 478 14.75 10.97 -16.36
CA ARG A 478 13.43 11.55 -16.07
C ARG A 478 12.70 10.75 -15.01
N TYR A 479 12.68 9.42 -15.14
CA TYR A 479 11.94 8.54 -14.24
C TYR A 479 12.50 8.54 -12.82
N LYS A 480 13.81 8.44 -12.65
CA LYS A 480 14.57 8.58 -11.37
C LYS A 480 14.18 7.62 -10.24
N ALA A 481 13.45 6.57 -10.51
CA ALA A 481 13.18 5.51 -9.54
C ALA A 481 13.83 4.19 -9.97
N GLU A 482 13.88 3.25 -9.07
CA GLU A 482 14.45 1.93 -9.29
C GLU A 482 13.66 1.19 -10.39
N PRO A 483 14.33 0.54 -11.37
CA PRO A 483 13.66 -0.12 -12.49
C PRO A 483 12.96 -1.44 -12.13
N TYR A 484 12.94 -1.81 -10.87
CA TYR A 484 12.39 -3.07 -10.37
C TYR A 484 11.39 -2.86 -9.22
N VAL A 485 11.00 -1.62 -8.93
CA VAL A 485 10.11 -1.26 -7.82
C VAL A 485 8.98 -0.36 -8.32
N TYR A 486 7.74 -0.72 -7.99
CA TYR A 486 6.61 0.15 -8.27
C TYR A 486 6.67 1.43 -7.44
N SER A 487 6.35 2.54 -8.07
CA SER A 487 6.13 3.83 -7.41
C SER A 487 4.65 4.04 -7.09
N SER A 488 4.36 4.96 -6.17
CA SER A 488 2.96 5.31 -5.85
C SER A 488 2.30 6.08 -6.98
N ASN A 489 3.06 6.96 -7.63
CA ASN A 489 2.58 7.73 -8.77
C ASN A 489 3.74 8.18 -9.68
N ILE A 490 3.41 8.42 -10.95
CA ILE A 490 4.25 9.08 -11.93
C ILE A 490 3.60 10.43 -12.24
N PHE A 491 4.38 11.51 -12.27
CA PHE A 491 3.84 12.84 -12.58
C PHE A 491 3.13 12.82 -13.94
N GLY A 492 1.94 13.38 -13.99
CA GLY A 492 1.07 13.36 -15.18
C GLY A 492 1.40 14.43 -16.22
N PRO A 493 0.78 14.36 -17.40
CA PRO A 493 1.10 15.25 -18.54
C PRO A 493 0.86 16.74 -18.27
N GLU A 494 0.05 17.10 -17.27
CA GLU A 494 -0.22 18.49 -16.91
C GLU A 494 0.85 19.07 -15.96
N SER A 495 1.89 18.28 -15.62
CA SER A 495 3.07 18.71 -14.86
C SER A 495 4.27 18.89 -15.80
N ASP A 496 5.12 19.89 -15.51
CA ASP A 496 6.45 20.07 -16.13
C ASP A 496 7.40 18.90 -15.84
N LYS A 497 7.06 18.08 -14.83
CA LYS A 497 7.80 16.88 -14.42
C LYS A 497 7.19 15.58 -14.97
N PHE A 498 6.38 15.63 -16.03
CA PHE A 498 5.77 14.43 -16.60
C PHE A 498 6.82 13.32 -16.81
N GLY A 499 6.52 12.12 -16.31
CA GLY A 499 7.39 10.96 -16.37
C GLY A 499 8.32 10.76 -15.16
N LEU A 500 8.39 11.73 -14.22
CA LEU A 500 9.10 11.54 -12.95
C LEU A 500 8.28 10.64 -12.03
N ALA A 501 8.86 9.52 -11.60
CA ALA A 501 8.27 8.66 -10.57
C ALA A 501 8.43 9.29 -9.18
N ASN A 502 7.47 9.06 -8.31
CA ASN A 502 7.43 9.62 -6.97
C ASN A 502 7.01 8.58 -5.95
N VAL A 503 7.69 8.54 -4.82
CA VAL A 503 7.44 7.60 -3.71
C VAL A 503 7.50 6.14 -4.19
N SER A 504 8.71 5.62 -4.37
CA SER A 504 8.94 4.20 -4.61
C SER A 504 8.85 3.38 -3.31
N TRP A 505 8.78 2.07 -3.41
CA TRP A 505 8.70 1.06 -2.35
C TRP A 505 7.36 1.00 -1.62
N LEU A 506 7.03 1.99 -0.79
CA LEU A 506 5.88 1.92 0.13
C LEU A 506 4.59 2.37 -0.55
N THR A 507 3.98 1.48 -1.29
CA THR A 507 2.75 1.74 -2.05
C THR A 507 1.91 0.49 -2.21
N GLY A 508 0.59 0.62 -2.07
CA GLY A 508 -0.37 -0.46 -2.38
C GLY A 508 -0.38 -0.89 -3.86
N THR A 509 0.33 -0.16 -4.72
CA THR A 509 0.55 -0.59 -6.11
C THR A 509 1.12 -2.01 -6.16
N ALA A 510 2.10 -2.33 -5.32
CA ALA A 510 2.74 -3.64 -5.36
C ALA A 510 1.74 -4.78 -5.06
N ALA A 511 0.96 -4.64 -3.99
CA ALA A 511 -0.05 -5.63 -3.62
C ALA A 511 -1.08 -5.84 -4.73
N TRP A 512 -1.65 -4.75 -5.24
CA TRP A 512 -2.68 -4.83 -6.26
C TRP A 512 -2.16 -5.19 -7.66
N MET A 513 -0.93 -4.86 -8.01
CA MET A 513 -0.30 -5.35 -9.27
C MET A 513 -0.10 -6.85 -9.22
N TYR A 514 0.26 -7.41 -8.07
CA TYR A 514 0.37 -8.85 -7.90
C TYR A 514 -0.99 -9.55 -8.05
N LEU A 515 -2.02 -9.05 -7.38
CA LEU A 515 -3.39 -9.57 -7.51
C LEU A 515 -3.89 -9.44 -8.96
N ALA A 516 -3.68 -8.29 -9.60
CA ALA A 516 -4.07 -8.08 -11.00
C ALA A 516 -3.36 -9.06 -11.95
N ALA A 517 -2.06 -9.31 -11.74
CA ALA A 517 -1.30 -10.24 -12.55
C ALA A 517 -1.74 -11.69 -12.33
N THR A 518 -1.71 -12.16 -11.08
CA THR A 518 -1.92 -13.58 -10.77
C THR A 518 -3.38 -13.99 -10.88
N GLN A 519 -4.29 -13.20 -10.31
CA GLN A 519 -5.70 -13.58 -10.20
C GLN A 519 -6.55 -13.15 -11.40
N TYR A 520 -6.12 -12.15 -12.18
CA TYR A 520 -6.95 -11.64 -13.28
C TYR A 520 -6.29 -11.77 -14.65
N LEU A 521 -5.03 -11.37 -14.85
CA LEU A 521 -4.36 -11.58 -16.15
C LEU A 521 -4.03 -13.06 -16.37
N LEU A 522 -3.34 -13.69 -15.43
CA LEU A 522 -3.06 -15.15 -15.46
C LEU A 522 -4.27 -15.96 -15.01
N GLY A 523 -5.20 -15.33 -14.30
CA GLY A 523 -6.52 -15.86 -14.00
C GLY A 523 -6.55 -17.00 -12.98
N VAL A 524 -5.56 -17.11 -12.11
CA VAL A 524 -5.48 -18.17 -11.09
C VAL A 524 -6.05 -17.65 -9.78
N ARG A 525 -7.27 -18.09 -9.44
CA ARG A 525 -8.02 -17.58 -8.27
C ARG A 525 -8.52 -18.71 -7.38
N PRO A 526 -8.48 -18.53 -6.04
CA PRO A 526 -9.17 -19.45 -5.15
C PRO A 526 -10.68 -19.35 -5.34
N THR A 527 -11.37 -20.47 -5.16
CA THR A 527 -12.83 -20.58 -5.08
C THR A 527 -13.17 -21.49 -3.92
N TRP A 528 -14.41 -21.47 -3.45
CA TRP A 528 -14.84 -22.35 -2.35
C TRP A 528 -14.69 -23.85 -2.64
N ASP A 529 -14.69 -24.22 -3.91
CA ASP A 529 -14.62 -25.61 -4.35
C ASP A 529 -13.20 -25.97 -4.90
N GLY A 530 -12.22 -25.04 -4.80
CA GLY A 530 -10.86 -25.26 -5.28
C GLY A 530 -10.25 -24.04 -5.99
N LEU A 531 -9.77 -24.23 -7.22
CA LEU A 531 -9.02 -23.24 -7.97
C LEU A 531 -9.69 -22.97 -9.34
N ALA A 532 -10.01 -21.71 -9.63
CA ALA A 532 -10.41 -21.28 -10.97
C ALA A 532 -9.18 -20.88 -11.79
N ILE A 533 -9.15 -21.28 -13.06
CA ILE A 533 -8.14 -20.86 -14.04
C ILE A 533 -8.89 -20.20 -15.20
N ASP A 534 -8.78 -18.89 -15.33
CA ASP A 534 -9.54 -18.08 -16.30
C ASP A 534 -8.67 -16.90 -16.81
N PRO A 535 -7.63 -17.15 -17.63
CA PRO A 535 -6.69 -16.12 -18.08
C PRO A 535 -7.36 -15.07 -18.98
N CYS A 536 -6.85 -13.84 -18.89
CA CYS A 536 -7.22 -12.73 -19.75
C CYS A 536 -5.96 -12.08 -20.33
N LEU A 537 -5.31 -12.80 -21.26
CA LEU A 537 -4.06 -12.40 -21.91
C LEU A 537 -4.29 -12.22 -23.41
N PRO A 538 -3.58 -11.28 -24.06
CA PRO A 538 -3.52 -11.17 -25.51
C PRO A 538 -3.01 -12.46 -26.17
N GLU A 539 -3.45 -12.71 -27.40
CA GLU A 539 -3.11 -13.95 -28.13
C GLU A 539 -1.60 -14.19 -28.25
N HIS A 540 -0.82 -13.12 -28.44
CA HIS A 540 0.65 -13.22 -28.59
C HIS A 540 1.39 -13.63 -27.30
N LEU A 541 0.71 -13.64 -26.14
CA LEU A 541 1.26 -14.10 -24.84
C LEU A 541 0.77 -15.49 -24.46
N LEU A 542 -0.16 -16.06 -25.20
CA LEU A 542 -0.63 -17.42 -24.99
C LEU A 542 0.40 -18.43 -25.54
N PRO A 543 0.52 -19.62 -24.92
CA PRO A 543 1.46 -20.65 -25.35
C PRO A 543 1.16 -21.22 -26.74
#